data_9f75a251bfa6e74b2c1c249fbfd5d025
#
_entry.id   9f75a251bfa6e74b2c1c249fbfd5d025
#
_cell.length_a   1.000
_cell.length_b   1.000
_cell.length_c   1.000
_cell.angle_alpha   90.00
_cell.angle_beta   90.00
_cell.angle_gamma   90.00
#
_symmetry.space_group_name_H-M   'P 1'
#
loop_
_entity.id
_entity.type
_entity.pdbx_description
1 polymer ?
#
loop_
_entity_poly.entity_id
_entity_poly.type
_entity_poly.pdbx_seq_one_letter_code
_entity_poly.pdbx_strand_id
1 'polypeptide(L)'
;MLSLDKVFDAQTVLKSIIRETNVVKTYGIAPDCDLYLKPENLQITGSFKVRGSAYKISQLSAEEKAKGVIACSAGNHAQGVALAATKNGIKSLICLPDSAPISKVEATKGYGAEVCLVEGVYDDAYNKAIELKEKEGYTFVHPFDDEDVIAGQGTIALEVLNDLDNIDAIVVPVGGGGLISGIAYTAKHIRPSVKVYGVQMTGAPSMYNSIHDGKIETLDTVQTVADGIAVKRPGDNTFEIVKKYVDDIALVSEDEVSSAILAPVSYTHLRAHETCADL
;
A
#
# COMPACT_ATOMS: atom_id res chain seq x y z
N MET A 1 -2.95 9.66 16.78
CA MET A 1 -4.30 9.24 16.30
C MET A 1 -4.48 9.75 14.88
N LEU A 2 -5.01 8.93 13.96
CA LEU A 2 -5.31 9.33 12.57
C LEU A 2 -6.30 10.51 12.57
N SER A 3 -6.03 11.53 11.76
CA SER A 3 -6.88 12.71 11.62
C SER A 3 -6.83 13.25 10.18
N LEU A 4 -7.84 14.05 9.77
CA LEU A 4 -7.80 14.74 8.49
C LEU A 4 -6.60 15.70 8.40
N ASP A 5 -6.24 16.35 9.50
CA ASP A 5 -5.08 17.26 9.53
C ASP A 5 -3.79 16.52 9.14
N LYS A 6 -3.60 15.27 9.62
CA LYS A 6 -2.48 14.43 9.18
C LYS A 6 -2.54 14.12 7.68
N VAL A 7 -3.71 13.89 7.11
CA VAL A 7 -3.87 13.61 5.68
C VAL A 7 -3.58 14.86 4.83
N PHE A 8 -4.02 16.04 5.26
CA PHE A 8 -3.70 17.30 4.58
C PHE A 8 -2.21 17.68 4.72
N ASP A 9 -1.62 17.43 5.89
CA ASP A 9 -0.17 17.59 6.08
C ASP A 9 0.59 16.64 5.16
N ALA A 10 0.17 15.37 5.10
CA ALA A 10 0.75 14.37 4.19
C ALA A 10 0.67 14.84 2.73
N GLN A 11 -0.46 15.37 2.28
CA GLN A 11 -0.61 15.92 0.92
C GLN A 11 0.42 17.02 0.65
N THR A 12 0.66 17.90 1.63
CA THR A 12 1.63 18.99 1.50
C THR A 12 3.06 18.47 1.42
N VAL A 13 3.43 17.57 2.32
CA VAL A 13 4.77 16.94 2.37
C VAL A 13 5.06 16.15 1.09
N LEU A 14 4.08 15.41 0.59
CA LEU A 14 4.26 14.50 -0.53
C LEU A 14 4.46 15.20 -1.88
N LYS A 15 4.02 16.44 -2.06
CA LYS A 15 4.13 17.20 -3.34
C LYS A 15 5.53 17.20 -3.96
N SER A 16 6.59 17.19 -3.14
CA SER A 16 7.97 17.19 -3.61
C SER A 16 8.57 15.79 -3.80
N ILE A 17 7.88 14.75 -3.38
CA ILE A 17 8.42 13.39 -3.29
C ILE A 17 7.77 12.46 -4.31
N ILE A 18 6.47 12.57 -4.49
CA ILE A 18 5.67 11.69 -5.33
C ILE A 18 5.31 12.34 -6.67
N ARG A 19 4.75 11.52 -7.56
CA ARG A 19 4.03 11.99 -8.75
C ARG A 19 2.54 12.02 -8.42
N GLU A 20 1.86 13.11 -8.75
CA GLU A 20 0.40 13.13 -8.80
C GLU A 20 -0.06 12.31 -10.01
N THR A 21 -0.85 11.26 -9.76
CA THR A 21 -1.38 10.38 -10.81
C THR A 21 -2.77 10.85 -11.20
N ASN A 22 -2.98 11.21 -12.47
CA ASN A 22 -4.29 11.65 -12.93
C ASN A 22 -5.30 10.50 -12.91
N VAL A 23 -6.56 10.83 -12.58
CA VAL A 23 -7.67 9.90 -12.75
C VAL A 23 -7.98 9.72 -14.24
N VAL A 24 -8.14 8.51 -14.71
CA VAL A 24 -8.37 8.17 -16.11
C VAL A 24 -9.74 7.52 -16.29
N LYS A 25 -10.61 8.13 -17.11
CA LYS A 25 -11.88 7.51 -17.49
C LYS A 25 -11.64 6.33 -18.42
N THR A 26 -12.30 5.21 -18.15
CA THR A 26 -12.26 4.02 -19.02
C THR A 26 -13.50 3.94 -19.89
N TYR A 27 -13.39 3.21 -20.99
CA TYR A 27 -14.48 2.98 -21.91
C TYR A 27 -14.59 1.50 -22.23
N GLY A 28 -15.81 0.95 -22.26
CA GLY A 28 -16.08 -0.42 -22.67
C GLY A 28 -15.78 -1.51 -21.63
N ILE A 29 -15.25 -1.18 -20.45
CA ILE A 29 -14.96 -2.15 -19.38
C ILE A 29 -16.20 -2.36 -18.49
N ALA A 30 -16.92 -1.29 -18.17
CA ALA A 30 -18.10 -1.31 -17.33
C ALA A 30 -19.24 -0.52 -18.03
N PRO A 31 -20.06 -1.16 -18.86
CA PRO A 31 -21.03 -0.45 -19.69
C PRO A 31 -22.16 0.22 -18.90
N ASP A 32 -22.42 -0.25 -17.68
CA ASP A 32 -23.52 0.23 -16.85
C ASP A 32 -23.12 1.36 -15.89
N CYS A 33 -21.87 1.78 -15.90
CA CYS A 33 -21.38 2.88 -15.04
C CYS A 33 -20.20 3.62 -15.67
N ASP A 34 -19.97 4.85 -15.21
CA ASP A 34 -18.75 5.60 -15.49
C ASP A 34 -17.62 5.08 -14.61
N LEU A 35 -16.72 4.28 -15.18
CA LEU A 35 -15.55 3.75 -14.48
C LEU A 35 -14.32 4.62 -14.70
N TYR A 36 -13.67 4.98 -13.58
CA TYR A 36 -12.41 5.72 -13.56
C TYR A 36 -11.33 4.91 -12.85
N LEU A 37 -10.10 5.01 -13.32
CA LEU A 37 -8.93 4.38 -12.70
C LEU A 37 -8.02 5.44 -12.10
N LYS A 38 -7.53 5.20 -10.88
CA LYS A 38 -6.45 5.94 -10.24
C LYS A 38 -5.17 5.09 -10.34
N PRO A 39 -4.33 5.32 -11.38
CA PRO A 39 -3.26 4.38 -11.74
C PRO A 39 -2.01 4.58 -10.88
N GLU A 40 -2.02 4.13 -9.63
CA GLU A 40 -0.86 4.21 -8.72
C GLU A 40 0.33 3.32 -9.14
N ASN A 41 0.16 2.44 -10.12
CA ASN A 41 1.27 1.77 -10.82
C ASN A 41 2.13 2.73 -11.65
N LEU A 42 1.65 3.93 -11.95
CA LEU A 42 2.42 4.99 -12.60
C LEU A 42 3.17 5.89 -11.60
N GLN A 43 3.11 5.59 -10.31
CA GLN A 43 3.87 6.29 -9.28
C GLN A 43 5.37 6.08 -9.47
N ILE A 44 6.22 6.91 -8.87
CA ILE A 44 7.69 6.90 -9.04
C ILE A 44 8.30 5.52 -8.77
N THR A 45 7.78 4.80 -7.74
CA THR A 45 8.24 3.45 -7.38
C THR A 45 7.34 2.35 -7.94
N GLY A 46 6.51 2.64 -8.95
CA GLY A 46 5.56 1.68 -9.51
C GLY A 46 4.38 1.35 -8.59
N SER A 47 4.22 2.01 -7.43
CA SER A 47 3.11 1.75 -6.51
C SER A 47 2.85 2.90 -5.55
N PHE A 48 1.65 2.92 -4.96
CA PHE A 48 1.23 3.87 -3.94
C PHE A 48 2.06 3.83 -2.64
N LYS A 49 2.83 2.79 -2.40
CA LYS A 49 3.56 2.56 -1.14
C LYS A 49 4.49 3.71 -0.77
N VAL A 50 5.04 4.41 -1.74
CA VAL A 50 5.89 5.59 -1.51
C VAL A 50 5.18 6.69 -0.73
N ARG A 51 3.86 6.85 -0.87
CA ARG A 51 3.07 7.89 -0.18
C ARG A 51 3.16 7.72 1.33
N GLY A 52 2.74 6.56 1.83
CA GLY A 52 2.78 6.27 3.27
C GLY A 52 4.20 6.21 3.82
N SER A 53 5.15 5.60 3.10
CA SER A 53 6.55 5.55 3.52
C SER A 53 7.16 6.95 3.63
N ALA A 54 6.90 7.81 2.66
CA ALA A 54 7.46 9.16 2.66
C ALA A 54 6.85 10.03 3.76
N TYR A 55 5.55 9.96 3.97
CA TYR A 55 4.93 10.71 5.06
C TYR A 55 5.42 10.22 6.42
N LYS A 56 5.45 8.90 6.68
CA LYS A 56 6.01 8.33 7.91
C LYS A 56 7.43 8.82 8.18
N ILE A 57 8.30 8.75 7.20
CA ILE A 57 9.72 9.15 7.33
C ILE A 57 9.85 10.66 7.58
N SER A 58 8.99 11.48 7.00
CA SER A 58 9.00 12.93 7.24
C SER A 58 8.70 13.28 8.70
N GLN A 59 7.86 12.49 9.37
CA GLN A 59 7.40 12.71 10.75
C GLN A 59 8.42 12.29 11.82
N LEU A 60 9.52 11.64 11.43
CA LEU A 60 10.54 11.20 12.35
C LEU A 60 11.26 12.39 13.04
N SER A 61 11.57 12.26 14.31
CA SER A 61 12.39 13.19 15.05
C SER A 61 13.82 13.24 14.49
N ALA A 62 14.58 14.26 14.85
CA ALA A 62 15.99 14.37 14.45
C ALA A 62 16.82 13.18 14.95
N GLU A 63 16.52 12.66 16.15
CA GLU A 63 17.21 11.50 16.72
C GLU A 63 16.88 10.21 15.92
N GLU A 64 15.61 9.97 15.58
CA GLU A 64 15.19 8.83 14.77
C GLU A 64 15.80 8.90 13.36
N LYS A 65 15.80 10.09 12.74
CA LYS A 65 16.44 10.32 11.43
C LYS A 65 17.93 10.00 11.46
N ALA A 66 18.63 10.38 12.53
CA ALA A 66 20.05 10.11 12.67
C ALA A 66 20.38 8.61 12.82
N LYS A 67 19.49 7.84 13.45
CA LYS A 67 19.62 6.38 13.56
C LYS A 67 19.25 5.65 12.27
N GLY A 68 18.36 6.22 11.46
CA GLY A 68 17.89 5.63 10.21
C GLY A 68 16.63 4.80 10.36
N VAL A 69 16.17 4.23 9.25
CA VAL A 69 14.94 3.44 9.18
C VAL A 69 15.22 2.01 8.75
N ILE A 70 14.36 1.09 9.18
CA ILE A 70 14.39 -0.31 8.78
C ILE A 70 13.00 -0.77 8.35
N ALA A 71 12.94 -1.64 7.34
CA ALA A 71 11.70 -2.30 6.94
C ALA A 71 11.95 -3.75 6.53
N CYS A 72 10.88 -4.56 6.53
CA CYS A 72 10.90 -5.91 5.97
C CYS A 72 9.93 -5.96 4.79
N SER A 73 10.46 -6.15 3.59
CA SER A 73 9.66 -6.31 2.37
C SER A 73 10.54 -6.66 1.18
N ALA A 74 10.11 -7.62 0.36
CA ALA A 74 10.74 -7.93 -0.92
C ALA A 74 10.08 -7.23 -2.12
N GLY A 75 9.19 -6.25 -1.90
CA GLY A 75 8.39 -5.64 -2.96
C GLY A 75 8.26 -4.12 -2.86
N ASN A 76 7.08 -3.64 -3.22
CA ASN A 76 6.76 -2.22 -3.37
C ASN A 76 7.03 -1.37 -2.10
N HIS A 77 6.84 -1.95 -0.91
CA HIS A 77 7.11 -1.23 0.33
C HIS A 77 8.61 -0.96 0.53
N ALA A 78 9.47 -1.93 0.22
CA ALA A 78 10.92 -1.77 0.24
C ALA A 78 11.38 -0.57 -0.58
N GLN A 79 10.91 -0.50 -1.83
CA GLN A 79 11.24 0.58 -2.76
C GLN A 79 10.70 1.94 -2.27
N GLY A 80 9.49 1.96 -1.73
CA GLY A 80 8.89 3.16 -1.14
C GLY A 80 9.70 3.71 0.04
N VAL A 81 10.13 2.84 0.96
CA VAL A 81 10.98 3.23 2.10
C VAL A 81 12.35 3.69 1.62
N ALA A 82 12.99 2.95 0.70
CA ALA A 82 14.30 3.29 0.15
C ALA A 82 14.31 4.68 -0.48
N LEU A 83 13.36 4.95 -1.40
CA LEU A 83 13.25 6.26 -2.05
C LEU A 83 12.98 7.37 -1.03
N ALA A 84 12.04 7.16 -0.12
CA ALA A 84 11.65 8.17 0.86
C ALA A 84 12.80 8.50 1.82
N ALA A 85 13.54 7.51 2.30
CA ALA A 85 14.70 7.70 3.15
C ALA A 85 15.82 8.46 2.41
N THR A 86 16.15 8.05 1.20
CA THR A 86 17.18 8.70 0.36
C THR A 86 16.83 10.17 0.07
N LYS A 87 15.57 10.47 -0.25
CA LYS A 87 15.08 11.84 -0.46
C LYS A 87 15.22 12.73 0.78
N ASN A 88 15.18 12.14 1.96
CA ASN A 88 15.35 12.82 3.25
C ASN A 88 16.79 12.76 3.80
N GLY A 89 17.74 12.17 3.07
CA GLY A 89 19.13 12.00 3.52
C GLY A 89 19.27 11.04 4.71
N ILE A 90 18.34 10.07 4.85
CA ILE A 90 18.26 9.13 5.96
C ILE A 90 18.75 7.76 5.48
N LYS A 91 19.55 7.09 6.31
CA LYS A 91 19.96 5.70 6.07
C LYS A 91 18.76 4.77 6.15
N SER A 92 18.63 3.86 5.19
CA SER A 92 17.61 2.81 5.21
C SER A 92 18.21 1.43 5.04
N LEU A 93 17.72 0.48 5.82
CA LEU A 93 18.07 -0.93 5.76
C LEU A 93 16.81 -1.74 5.48
N ILE A 94 16.85 -2.58 4.44
CA ILE A 94 15.72 -3.43 4.07
C ILE A 94 16.09 -4.90 4.28
N CYS A 95 15.37 -5.57 5.17
CA CYS A 95 15.48 -7.01 5.36
C CYS A 95 14.52 -7.74 4.43
N LEU A 96 15.01 -8.75 3.73
CA LEU A 96 14.21 -9.58 2.85
C LEU A 96 14.79 -11.00 2.79
N PRO A 97 13.96 -12.02 2.46
CA PRO A 97 14.45 -13.37 2.28
C PRO A 97 15.53 -13.45 1.19
N ASP A 98 16.49 -14.32 1.35
CA ASP A 98 17.56 -14.58 0.37
C ASP A 98 17.05 -15.15 -0.95
N SER A 99 15.86 -15.76 -0.92
CA SER A 99 15.12 -16.23 -2.08
C SER A 99 14.40 -15.12 -2.88
N ALA A 100 14.48 -13.85 -2.43
CA ALA A 100 13.84 -12.73 -3.13
C ALA A 100 14.41 -12.56 -4.56
N PRO A 101 13.57 -12.23 -5.55
CA PRO A 101 14.02 -12.00 -6.92
C PRO A 101 15.12 -10.93 -6.99
N ILE A 102 16.18 -11.22 -7.75
CA ILE A 102 17.34 -10.32 -7.89
C ILE A 102 16.90 -8.94 -8.39
N SER A 103 15.93 -8.89 -9.31
CA SER A 103 15.38 -7.64 -9.83
C SER A 103 14.81 -6.73 -8.72
N LYS A 104 14.09 -7.31 -7.74
CA LYS A 104 13.53 -6.58 -6.60
C LYS A 104 14.61 -6.10 -5.63
N VAL A 105 15.65 -6.91 -5.40
CA VAL A 105 16.82 -6.54 -4.59
C VAL A 105 17.55 -5.35 -5.21
N GLU A 106 17.84 -5.44 -6.51
CA GLU A 106 18.57 -4.39 -7.23
C GLU A 106 17.73 -3.11 -7.37
N ALA A 107 16.42 -3.21 -7.58
CA ALA A 107 15.54 -2.04 -7.56
C ALA A 107 15.57 -1.33 -6.20
N THR A 108 15.54 -2.08 -5.08
CA THR A 108 15.63 -1.52 -3.73
C THR A 108 16.97 -0.80 -3.49
N LYS A 109 18.09 -1.42 -3.89
CA LYS A 109 19.42 -0.80 -3.85
C LYS A 109 19.51 0.44 -4.75
N GLY A 110 18.90 0.38 -5.93
CA GLY A 110 18.84 1.48 -6.88
C GLY A 110 18.17 2.74 -6.31
N TYR A 111 17.27 2.59 -5.36
CA TYR A 111 16.69 3.70 -4.59
C TYR A 111 17.52 4.13 -3.38
N GLY A 112 18.71 3.54 -3.17
CA GLY A 112 19.69 3.98 -2.16
C GLY A 112 19.61 3.26 -0.81
N ALA A 113 18.85 2.18 -0.68
CA ALA A 113 18.82 1.40 0.56
C ALA A 113 19.97 0.39 0.64
N GLU A 114 20.42 0.13 1.86
CA GLU A 114 21.16 -1.08 2.18
C GLU A 114 20.21 -2.28 2.26
N VAL A 115 20.68 -3.45 1.85
CA VAL A 115 19.89 -4.67 1.82
C VAL A 115 20.52 -5.73 2.74
N CYS A 116 19.72 -6.31 3.62
CA CYS A 116 20.05 -7.44 4.46
C CYS A 116 19.29 -8.69 3.96
N LEU A 117 19.98 -9.59 3.27
CA LEU A 117 19.43 -10.88 2.87
C LEU A 117 19.45 -11.83 4.06
N VAL A 118 18.31 -12.46 4.32
CA VAL A 118 18.10 -13.37 5.46
C VAL A 118 17.71 -14.75 4.93
N GLU A 119 18.42 -15.77 5.36
CA GLU A 119 18.09 -17.16 5.01
C GLU A 119 16.70 -17.52 5.56
N GLY A 120 15.83 -18.09 4.71
CA GLY A 120 14.50 -18.52 5.11
C GLY A 120 13.37 -17.78 4.40
N VAL A 121 12.26 -17.58 5.13
CA VAL A 121 11.01 -16.99 4.61
C VAL A 121 10.81 -15.55 5.12
N TYR A 122 9.67 -14.96 4.76
CA TYR A 122 9.34 -13.58 5.16
C TYR A 122 9.40 -13.37 6.68
N ASP A 123 8.93 -14.35 7.47
CA ASP A 123 8.89 -14.23 8.94
C ASP A 123 10.30 -14.17 9.54
N ASP A 124 11.27 -14.89 8.94
CA ASP A 124 12.69 -14.84 9.36
C ASP A 124 13.28 -13.46 9.08
N ALA A 125 13.02 -12.91 7.90
CA ALA A 125 13.46 -11.57 7.55
C ALA A 125 12.79 -10.48 8.42
N TYR A 126 11.53 -10.67 8.78
CA TYR A 126 10.82 -9.77 9.70
C TYR A 126 11.44 -9.81 11.11
N ASN A 127 11.68 -11.01 11.65
CA ASN A 127 12.30 -11.17 12.95
C ASN A 127 13.70 -10.54 12.98
N LYS A 128 14.48 -10.70 11.90
CA LYS A 128 15.78 -10.05 11.75
C LYS A 128 15.68 -8.53 11.73
N ALA A 129 14.67 -7.98 11.07
CA ALA A 129 14.44 -6.54 11.06
C ALA A 129 14.09 -6.01 12.47
N ILE A 130 13.30 -6.75 13.24
CA ILE A 130 12.99 -6.39 14.64
C ILE A 130 14.22 -6.49 15.54
N GLU A 131 15.03 -7.57 15.42
CA GLU A 131 16.31 -7.68 16.14
C GLU A 131 17.22 -6.46 15.89
N LEU A 132 17.41 -6.11 14.62
CA LEU A 132 18.26 -4.97 14.23
C LEU A 132 17.68 -3.62 14.67
N LYS A 133 16.35 -3.45 14.62
CA LYS A 133 15.67 -2.28 15.20
C LYS A 133 16.05 -2.08 16.66
N GLU A 134 15.97 -3.16 17.46
CA GLU A 134 16.25 -3.09 18.90
C GLU A 134 17.74 -2.85 19.19
N LYS A 135 18.61 -3.53 18.45
CA LYS A 135 20.06 -3.46 18.65
C LYS A 135 20.69 -2.15 18.20
N GLU A 136 20.29 -1.67 17.01
CA GLU A 136 20.90 -0.51 16.36
C GLU A 136 20.06 0.78 16.52
N GLY A 137 18.82 0.64 17.01
CA GLY A 137 17.91 1.76 17.26
C GLY A 137 17.21 2.31 16.03
N TYR A 138 17.14 1.57 14.92
CA TYR A 138 16.38 1.97 13.72
C TYR A 138 14.91 2.20 14.04
N THR A 139 14.27 3.11 13.31
CA THR A 139 12.81 3.20 13.30
C THR A 139 12.24 2.23 12.27
N PHE A 140 11.38 1.30 12.72
CA PHE A 140 10.70 0.37 11.82
C PHE A 140 9.57 1.06 11.08
N VAL A 141 9.59 1.00 9.75
CA VAL A 141 8.52 1.53 8.89
C VAL A 141 7.59 0.38 8.51
N HIS A 142 6.42 0.33 9.16
CA HIS A 142 5.43 -0.73 8.92
C HIS A 142 4.78 -0.59 7.54
N PRO A 143 4.52 -1.69 6.80
CA PRO A 143 3.99 -1.61 5.43
C PRO A 143 2.54 -1.14 5.31
N PHE A 144 1.75 -1.10 6.40
CA PHE A 144 0.34 -0.72 6.39
C PHE A 144 -0.24 -0.33 7.76
N ASP A 145 0.21 -0.93 8.88
CA ASP A 145 -0.41 -0.74 10.20
C ASP A 145 0.32 0.33 11.02
N ASP A 146 0.35 1.54 10.49
CA ASP A 146 0.91 2.73 11.12
C ASP A 146 0.09 3.95 10.69
N GLU A 147 -0.30 4.80 11.63
CA GLU A 147 -1.20 5.93 11.38
C GLU A 147 -0.64 6.94 10.37
N ASP A 148 0.67 7.17 10.37
CA ASP A 148 1.30 8.09 9.42
C ASP A 148 1.36 7.44 8.03
N VAL A 149 1.62 6.13 7.95
CA VAL A 149 1.53 5.37 6.69
C VAL A 149 0.10 5.43 6.15
N ILE A 150 -0.91 5.19 6.98
CA ILE A 150 -2.33 5.25 6.61
C ILE A 150 -2.70 6.67 6.13
N ALA A 151 -2.25 7.71 6.83
CA ALA A 151 -2.49 9.10 6.43
C ALA A 151 -1.89 9.43 5.07
N GLY A 152 -0.66 8.98 4.80
CA GLY A 152 -0.03 9.13 3.48
C GLY A 152 -0.83 8.47 2.36
N GLN A 153 -1.39 7.27 2.59
CA GLN A 153 -2.27 6.59 1.63
C GLN A 153 -3.61 7.32 1.45
N GLY A 154 -4.09 7.99 2.49
CA GLY A 154 -5.32 8.80 2.45
C GLY A 154 -5.27 9.95 1.45
N THR A 155 -4.08 10.42 1.07
CA THR A 155 -3.91 11.47 0.06
C THR A 155 -4.45 11.07 -1.31
N ILE A 156 -4.54 9.77 -1.61
CA ILE A 156 -5.18 9.27 -2.84
C ILE A 156 -6.65 9.67 -2.89
N ALA A 157 -7.36 9.56 -1.77
CA ALA A 157 -8.77 9.97 -1.72
C ALA A 157 -8.91 11.49 -1.90
N LEU A 158 -7.98 12.30 -1.36
CA LEU A 158 -7.99 13.76 -1.60
C LEU A 158 -7.89 14.06 -3.09
N GLU A 159 -6.95 13.42 -3.80
CA GLU A 159 -6.77 13.62 -5.24
C GLU A 159 -8.03 13.17 -6.01
N VAL A 160 -8.55 11.97 -5.73
CA VAL A 160 -9.76 11.45 -6.39
C VAL A 160 -10.98 12.34 -6.17
N LEU A 161 -11.20 12.82 -4.93
CA LEU A 161 -12.31 13.70 -4.59
C LEU A 161 -12.17 15.11 -5.18
N ASN A 162 -10.95 15.55 -5.47
CA ASN A 162 -10.66 16.80 -6.15
C ASN A 162 -10.85 16.70 -7.69
N ASP A 163 -10.47 15.55 -8.26
CA ASP A 163 -10.53 15.32 -9.71
C ASP A 163 -11.94 15.03 -10.21
N LEU A 164 -12.83 14.52 -9.35
CA LEU A 164 -14.18 14.08 -9.71
C LEU A 164 -15.24 14.69 -8.77
N ASP A 165 -16.15 15.48 -9.36
CA ASP A 165 -17.25 16.10 -8.60
C ASP A 165 -18.29 15.09 -8.13
N ASN A 166 -18.63 14.12 -8.98
CA ASN A 166 -19.66 13.12 -8.74
C ASN A 166 -19.02 11.72 -8.63
N ILE A 167 -18.93 11.21 -7.43
CA ILE A 167 -18.42 9.87 -7.13
C ILE A 167 -19.46 9.14 -6.28
N ASP A 168 -19.94 8.01 -6.75
CA ASP A 168 -20.83 7.14 -5.99
C ASP A 168 -20.02 6.18 -5.09
N ALA A 169 -18.94 5.62 -5.64
CA ALA A 169 -18.13 4.63 -4.93
C ALA A 169 -16.63 4.69 -5.31
N ILE A 170 -15.79 4.28 -4.37
CA ILE A 170 -14.36 4.01 -4.57
C ILE A 170 -14.11 2.54 -4.25
N VAL A 171 -13.51 1.81 -5.20
CA VAL A 171 -13.16 0.40 -5.05
C VAL A 171 -11.65 0.27 -4.84
N VAL A 172 -11.23 -0.44 -3.79
CA VAL A 172 -9.84 -0.47 -3.33
C VAL A 172 -9.37 -1.90 -3.07
N PRO A 173 -8.20 -2.32 -3.61
CA PRO A 173 -7.63 -3.62 -3.27
C PRO A 173 -7.18 -3.67 -1.81
N VAL A 174 -7.40 -4.82 -1.15
CA VAL A 174 -7.17 -5.00 0.28
C VAL A 174 -6.17 -6.13 0.53
N GLY A 175 -5.02 -5.78 1.12
CA GLY A 175 -4.12 -6.71 1.78
C GLY A 175 -4.21 -6.54 3.30
N GLY A 176 -3.18 -5.96 3.92
CA GLY A 176 -3.18 -5.64 5.35
C GLY A 176 -4.05 -4.45 5.78
N GLY A 177 -4.70 -3.78 4.85
CA GLY A 177 -5.70 -2.75 5.11
C GLY A 177 -5.23 -1.30 5.07
N GLY A 178 -3.91 -1.01 4.93
CA GLY A 178 -3.40 0.37 5.02
C GLY A 178 -3.93 1.33 3.94
N LEU A 179 -4.01 0.87 2.69
CA LEU A 179 -4.53 1.67 1.59
C LEU A 179 -6.01 2.01 1.77
N ILE A 180 -6.83 0.99 1.94
CA ILE A 180 -8.28 1.18 2.09
C ILE A 180 -8.63 1.96 3.36
N SER A 181 -7.87 1.78 4.45
CA SER A 181 -8.03 2.56 5.68
C SER A 181 -7.83 4.05 5.44
N GLY A 182 -6.75 4.43 4.76
CA GLY A 182 -6.47 5.82 4.43
C GLY A 182 -7.54 6.42 3.51
N ILE A 183 -7.91 5.71 2.45
CA ILE A 183 -8.94 6.13 1.49
C ILE A 183 -10.30 6.24 2.16
N ALA A 184 -10.75 5.21 2.88
CA ALA A 184 -12.08 5.20 3.51
C ALA A 184 -12.20 6.27 4.60
N TYR A 185 -11.19 6.38 5.47
CA TYR A 185 -11.16 7.43 6.48
C TYR A 185 -11.32 8.81 5.86
N THR A 186 -10.52 9.12 4.86
CA THR A 186 -10.50 10.42 4.19
C THR A 186 -11.80 10.69 3.45
N ALA A 187 -12.27 9.74 2.63
CA ALA A 187 -13.51 9.88 1.85
C ALA A 187 -14.73 10.09 2.75
N LYS A 188 -14.88 9.28 3.81
CA LYS A 188 -16.03 9.37 4.72
C LYS A 188 -16.06 10.66 5.55
N HIS A 189 -14.92 11.28 5.82
CA HIS A 189 -14.90 12.56 6.54
C HIS A 189 -15.10 13.78 5.63
N ILE A 190 -14.74 13.70 4.35
CA ILE A 190 -14.90 14.83 3.41
C ILE A 190 -16.23 14.74 2.67
N ARG A 191 -16.60 13.54 2.20
CA ARG A 191 -17.82 13.29 1.41
C ARG A 191 -18.48 11.99 1.89
N PRO A 192 -19.24 12.02 3.01
CA PRO A 192 -19.79 10.83 3.68
C PRO A 192 -20.71 9.96 2.81
N SER A 193 -21.28 10.54 1.74
CA SER A 193 -22.15 9.81 0.80
C SER A 193 -21.39 8.83 -0.09
N VAL A 194 -20.09 9.04 -0.30
CA VAL A 194 -19.26 8.16 -1.13
C VAL A 194 -19.11 6.80 -0.46
N LYS A 195 -19.46 5.74 -1.19
CA LYS A 195 -19.25 4.37 -0.75
C LYS A 195 -17.81 3.95 -0.94
N VAL A 196 -17.27 3.14 -0.02
CA VAL A 196 -15.93 2.57 -0.15
C VAL A 196 -16.02 1.06 -0.04
N TYR A 197 -15.64 0.38 -1.12
CA TYR A 197 -15.66 -1.07 -1.20
C TYR A 197 -14.24 -1.63 -1.28
N GLY A 198 -13.99 -2.68 -0.50
CA GLY A 198 -12.76 -3.46 -0.59
C GLY A 198 -12.88 -4.58 -1.62
N VAL A 199 -11.75 -4.94 -2.24
CA VAL A 199 -11.64 -6.17 -3.04
C VAL A 199 -10.46 -6.97 -2.52
N GLN A 200 -10.70 -8.25 -2.21
CA GLN A 200 -9.66 -9.15 -1.69
C GLN A 200 -9.70 -10.48 -2.45
N MET A 201 -8.54 -11.15 -2.52
CA MET A 201 -8.42 -12.43 -3.20
C MET A 201 -9.05 -13.57 -2.39
N THR A 202 -9.74 -14.50 -3.05
CA THR A 202 -10.25 -15.72 -2.42
C THR A 202 -9.12 -16.56 -1.79
N GLY A 203 -7.92 -16.51 -2.35
CA GLY A 203 -6.73 -17.19 -1.82
C GLY A 203 -6.01 -16.45 -0.67
N ALA A 204 -6.45 -15.23 -0.31
CA ALA A 204 -5.87 -14.42 0.78
C ALA A 204 -6.93 -13.55 1.49
N PRO A 205 -8.06 -14.10 2.00
CA PRO A 205 -9.22 -13.35 2.46
C PRO A 205 -9.10 -12.89 3.93
N SER A 206 -7.92 -12.51 4.40
CA SER A 206 -7.67 -12.25 5.81
C SER A 206 -8.52 -11.11 6.41
N MET A 207 -8.64 -9.98 5.71
CA MET A 207 -9.47 -8.85 6.17
C MET A 207 -10.96 -9.17 6.04
N TYR A 208 -11.38 -9.81 4.94
CA TYR A 208 -12.76 -10.24 4.71
C TYR A 208 -13.24 -11.14 5.85
N ASN A 209 -12.50 -12.21 6.17
CA ASN A 209 -12.82 -13.12 7.27
C ASN A 209 -12.87 -12.36 8.60
N SER A 210 -11.88 -11.49 8.86
CA SER A 210 -11.81 -10.73 10.10
C SER A 210 -13.01 -9.82 10.32
N ILE A 211 -13.50 -9.14 9.26
CA ILE A 211 -14.69 -8.29 9.34
C ILE A 211 -15.94 -9.11 9.58
N HIS A 212 -16.09 -10.26 8.89
CA HIS A 212 -17.25 -11.16 9.07
C HIS A 212 -17.31 -11.77 10.47
N ASP A 213 -16.18 -12.18 11.00
CA ASP A 213 -16.08 -12.81 12.33
C ASP A 213 -16.02 -11.79 13.48
N GLY A 214 -15.91 -10.50 13.15
CA GLY A 214 -15.85 -9.40 14.11
C GLY A 214 -14.56 -9.32 14.93
N LYS A 215 -13.56 -10.13 14.60
CA LYS A 215 -12.23 -10.21 15.24
C LYS A 215 -11.16 -10.48 14.20
N ILE A 216 -9.92 -10.12 14.51
CA ILE A 216 -8.80 -10.36 13.59
C ILE A 216 -8.53 -11.86 13.45
N GLU A 217 -8.59 -12.33 12.22
CA GLU A 217 -8.23 -13.69 11.82
C GLU A 217 -6.85 -13.72 11.14
N THR A 218 -6.09 -14.77 11.44
CA THR A 218 -4.79 -15.01 10.79
C THR A 218 -4.90 -16.27 9.95
N LEU A 219 -4.61 -16.17 8.66
CA LEU A 219 -4.62 -17.30 7.73
C LEU A 219 -3.37 -18.16 7.93
N ASP A 220 -3.55 -19.46 7.90
CA ASP A 220 -2.43 -20.41 7.91
C ASP A 220 -1.55 -20.26 6.67
N THR A 221 -2.21 -20.13 5.51
CA THR A 221 -1.57 -19.99 4.19
C THR A 221 -2.22 -18.90 3.37
N VAL A 222 -1.46 -18.32 2.47
CA VAL A 222 -1.96 -17.42 1.41
C VAL A 222 -1.46 -17.93 0.07
N GLN A 223 -2.35 -17.95 -0.93
CA GLN A 223 -2.02 -18.37 -2.27
C GLN A 223 -2.76 -17.49 -3.28
N THR A 224 -2.03 -16.58 -3.90
CA THR A 224 -2.58 -15.66 -4.90
C THR A 224 -1.48 -15.11 -5.81
N VAL A 225 -1.81 -14.85 -7.08
CA VAL A 225 -0.93 -14.14 -8.02
C VAL A 225 -0.82 -12.64 -7.67
N ALA A 226 -1.77 -12.10 -6.90
CA ALA A 226 -1.76 -10.72 -6.45
C ALA A 226 -0.84 -10.55 -5.23
N ASP A 227 0.48 -10.67 -5.41
CA ASP A 227 1.50 -10.68 -4.37
C ASP A 227 1.45 -9.43 -3.46
N GLY A 228 1.12 -8.27 -4.03
CA GLY A 228 1.01 -7.01 -3.30
C GLY A 228 -0.08 -6.98 -2.21
N ILE A 229 -1.05 -7.89 -2.26
CA ILE A 229 -2.14 -8.04 -1.29
C ILE A 229 -2.18 -9.43 -0.61
N ALA A 230 -1.17 -10.26 -0.82
CA ALA A 230 -1.02 -11.57 -0.20
C ALA A 230 -0.64 -11.45 1.29
N VAL A 231 -1.58 -11.07 2.14
CA VAL A 231 -1.34 -10.77 3.55
C VAL A 231 -2.11 -11.74 4.44
N LYS A 232 -1.38 -12.45 5.32
CA LYS A 232 -1.96 -13.46 6.23
C LYS A 232 -2.84 -12.85 7.32
N ARG A 233 -2.50 -11.66 7.82
CA ARG A 233 -3.17 -11.04 8.97
C ARG A 233 -3.34 -9.54 8.73
N PRO A 234 -4.56 -8.97 8.92
CA PRO A 234 -4.76 -7.51 8.94
C PRO A 234 -3.97 -6.84 10.06
N GLY A 235 -3.74 -5.55 9.94
CA GLY A 235 -3.22 -4.75 11.06
C GLY A 235 -4.28 -4.51 12.13
N ASP A 236 -3.86 -4.25 13.35
CA ASP A 236 -4.78 -3.97 14.46
C ASP A 236 -5.50 -2.62 14.25
N ASN A 237 -4.75 -1.58 13.87
CA ASN A 237 -5.33 -0.26 13.56
C ASN A 237 -6.17 -0.30 12.28
N THR A 238 -5.66 -0.97 11.23
CA THR A 238 -6.37 -1.05 9.94
C THR A 238 -7.67 -1.82 10.05
N PHE A 239 -7.74 -2.88 10.85
CA PHE A 239 -8.98 -3.62 11.12
C PHE A 239 -10.07 -2.71 11.71
N GLU A 240 -9.75 -1.94 12.73
CA GLU A 240 -10.72 -1.03 13.37
C GLU A 240 -11.20 0.06 12.41
N ILE A 241 -10.31 0.59 11.57
CA ILE A 241 -10.67 1.61 10.58
C ILE A 241 -11.54 1.01 9.49
N VAL A 242 -11.19 -0.15 8.95
CA VAL A 242 -11.97 -0.85 7.91
C VAL A 242 -13.36 -1.20 8.44
N LYS A 243 -13.44 -1.79 9.62
CA LYS A 243 -14.71 -2.12 10.30
C LYS A 243 -15.64 -0.91 10.43
N LYS A 244 -15.09 0.28 10.61
CA LYS A 244 -15.87 1.50 10.85
C LYS A 244 -16.26 2.26 9.58
N TYR A 245 -15.39 2.28 8.57
CA TYR A 245 -15.50 3.21 7.45
C TYR A 245 -15.67 2.57 6.08
N VAL A 246 -15.43 1.25 5.94
CA VAL A 246 -15.61 0.52 4.68
C VAL A 246 -17.02 -0.04 4.64
N ASP A 247 -17.69 0.13 3.50
CA ASP A 247 -19.09 -0.29 3.35
C ASP A 247 -19.21 -1.81 3.15
N ASP A 248 -18.30 -2.45 2.41
CA ASP A 248 -18.24 -3.89 2.23
C ASP A 248 -16.91 -4.33 1.60
N ILE A 249 -16.60 -5.63 1.63
CA ILE A 249 -15.44 -6.25 0.99
C ILE A 249 -15.92 -7.41 0.12
N ALA A 250 -15.62 -7.36 -1.18
CA ALA A 250 -15.89 -8.45 -2.10
C ALA A 250 -14.66 -9.36 -2.26
N LEU A 251 -14.92 -10.66 -2.41
CA LEU A 251 -13.88 -11.63 -2.79
C LEU A 251 -13.89 -11.85 -4.29
N VAL A 252 -12.71 -11.91 -4.88
CA VAL A 252 -12.49 -12.21 -6.31
C VAL A 252 -11.53 -13.39 -6.47
N SER A 253 -11.73 -14.14 -7.54
CA SER A 253 -10.87 -15.27 -7.90
C SER A 253 -9.64 -14.83 -8.72
N GLU A 254 -8.68 -15.73 -8.85
CA GLU A 254 -7.50 -15.54 -9.70
C GLU A 254 -7.86 -15.30 -11.16
N ASP A 255 -8.89 -16.02 -11.68
CA ASP A 255 -9.35 -15.88 -13.06
C ASP A 255 -10.01 -14.53 -13.33
N GLU A 256 -10.81 -14.02 -12.37
CA GLU A 256 -11.42 -12.68 -12.46
C GLU A 256 -10.37 -11.60 -12.47
N VAL A 257 -9.34 -11.69 -11.61
CA VAL A 257 -8.23 -10.73 -11.59
C VAL A 257 -7.41 -10.79 -12.87
N SER A 258 -7.09 -11.99 -13.34
CA SER A 258 -6.36 -12.18 -14.61
C SER A 258 -7.11 -11.57 -15.79
N SER A 259 -8.42 -11.78 -15.85
CA SER A 259 -9.30 -11.17 -16.87
C SER A 259 -9.34 -9.65 -16.74
N ALA A 260 -9.43 -9.13 -15.52
CA ALA A 260 -9.47 -7.69 -15.26
C ALA A 260 -8.15 -6.98 -15.60
N ILE A 261 -6.99 -7.64 -15.45
CA ILE A 261 -5.69 -7.09 -15.86
C ILE A 261 -5.60 -6.92 -17.39
N LEU A 262 -6.17 -7.86 -18.14
CA LEU A 262 -6.14 -7.81 -19.61
C LEU A 262 -7.07 -6.75 -20.21
N ALA A 263 -8.16 -6.42 -19.54
CA ALA A 263 -9.16 -5.48 -20.04
C ALA A 263 -8.59 -4.03 -20.24
N PRO A 264 -7.90 -3.39 -19.28
CA PRO A 264 -7.33 -2.05 -19.47
C PRO A 264 -6.29 -2.00 -20.58
N VAL A 265 -5.51 -3.06 -20.78
CA VAL A 265 -4.49 -3.13 -21.85
C VAL A 265 -5.13 -3.03 -23.22
N SER A 266 -6.33 -3.61 -23.38
CA SER A 266 -7.06 -3.63 -24.66
C SER A 266 -7.74 -2.30 -24.98
N TYR A 267 -8.17 -1.54 -23.96
CA TYR A 267 -9.04 -0.37 -24.15
C TYR A 267 -8.40 0.99 -23.85
N THR A 268 -7.35 1.06 -23.04
CA THR A 268 -6.81 2.33 -22.54
C THR A 268 -5.36 2.60 -22.90
N HIS A 269 -4.66 1.69 -23.56
CA HIS A 269 -3.21 1.72 -23.75
C HIS A 269 -2.41 1.89 -22.43
N LEU A 270 -3.07 1.72 -21.29
CA LEU A 270 -2.39 1.58 -20.01
C LEU A 270 -1.69 0.22 -20.02
N ARG A 271 -0.43 0.18 -20.38
CA ARG A 271 0.37 -1.01 -20.13
C ARG A 271 0.33 -1.26 -18.64
N ALA A 272 -0.07 -2.46 -18.25
CA ALA A 272 0.15 -2.96 -16.91
C ALA A 272 1.67 -3.04 -16.69
N HIS A 273 2.27 -1.92 -16.31
CA HIS A 273 3.64 -1.90 -15.84
C HIS A 273 3.62 -2.38 -14.39
N GLU A 274 4.08 -3.62 -14.20
CA GLU A 274 4.67 -4.12 -12.95
C GLU A 274 3.78 -4.36 -11.74
N THR A 275 2.56 -4.85 -11.92
CA THR A 275 1.90 -5.59 -10.82
C THR A 275 1.98 -7.11 -10.99
N CYS A 276 2.35 -7.58 -12.17
CA CYS A 276 2.53 -9.01 -12.50
C CYS A 276 3.65 -9.22 -13.52
N ALA A 277 4.71 -8.43 -13.49
CA ALA A 277 5.74 -8.43 -14.52
C ALA A 277 6.88 -9.41 -14.24
N ASP A 278 6.63 -10.54 -13.64
CA ASP A 278 7.57 -11.67 -13.57
C ASP A 278 6.82 -13.00 -13.76
N LEU A 279 6.02 -13.12 -14.82
CA LEU A 279 5.61 -14.40 -15.39
C LEU A 279 6.49 -14.74 -16.58
#